data_e64845e88c790ebf713ae15f35a34ebe
#
_entry.id   e64845e88c790ebf713ae15f35a34ebe
#
_cell.length_a   1.000
_cell.length_b   1.000
_cell.length_c   1.000
_cell.angle_alpha   90.00
_cell.angle_beta   90.00
_cell.angle_gamma   90.00
#
_symmetry.space_group_name_H-M   'P 1'
#
loop_
_entity.id
_entity.type
_entity.pdbx_description
1 polymer ?
#
loop_
_entity_poly.entity_id
_entity_poly.type
_entity_poly.pdbx_seq_one_letter_code
_entity_poly.pdbx_strand_id
1 'polypeptide(L)'
;MTAMRDLTAIPPRQIWDGVLARLVEGTGLTLAVVEIEPGRRVPEHTHPNEQLGFVIQGSVTFTIGSETRTLGPGGSWQISPAIPHHVDVGPDGAIVAEAYAPPRTDWANLNPLDTAVPRWPR
;
A
#
# COMPACT_ATOMS: atom_id res chain seq x y z
N MET A 1 24.54 -1.45 8.53
CA MET A 1 23.24 -1.25 7.88
C MET A 1 23.46 -0.66 6.49
N THR A 2 22.78 -1.20 5.50
CA THR A 2 22.85 -0.67 4.13
C THR A 2 21.72 0.32 3.87
N ALA A 3 21.97 1.35 3.04
CA ALA A 3 20.95 2.29 2.59
C ALA A 3 20.14 1.76 1.40
N MET A 4 20.55 0.63 0.79
CA MET A 4 19.96 0.12 -0.44
C MET A 4 19.63 -1.36 -0.31
N ARG A 5 18.43 -1.74 -0.78
CA ARG A 5 17.96 -3.14 -0.77
C ARG A 5 17.01 -3.35 -1.95
N ASP A 6 17.04 -4.57 -2.49
CA ASP A 6 15.99 -5.01 -3.42
C ASP A 6 14.72 -5.38 -2.63
N LEU A 7 13.57 -5.30 -3.28
CA LEU A 7 12.30 -5.69 -2.65
C LEU A 7 12.32 -7.14 -2.16
N THR A 8 13.04 -8.02 -2.82
CA THR A 8 13.18 -9.43 -2.40
C THR A 8 13.83 -9.57 -1.03
N ALA A 9 14.63 -8.60 -0.61
CA ALA A 9 15.30 -8.61 0.69
C ALA A 9 14.45 -7.94 1.79
N ILE A 10 13.31 -7.35 1.44
CA ILE A 10 12.42 -6.69 2.40
C ILE A 10 11.32 -7.65 2.79
N PRO A 11 11.26 -8.10 4.06
CA PRO A 11 10.19 -8.99 4.51
C PRO A 11 8.82 -8.31 4.37
N PRO A 12 7.83 -8.99 3.78
CA PRO A 12 6.49 -8.44 3.72
C PRO A 12 5.82 -8.45 5.09
N ARG A 13 4.88 -7.53 5.28
CA ARG A 13 4.01 -7.47 6.45
C ARG A 13 2.57 -7.56 5.98
N GLN A 14 1.77 -8.37 6.65
CA GLN A 14 0.33 -8.45 6.37
C GLN A 14 -0.37 -7.32 7.12
N ILE A 15 -0.86 -6.33 6.38
CA ILE A 15 -1.52 -5.16 6.96
C ILE A 15 -3.04 -5.29 7.01
N TRP A 16 -3.61 -6.10 6.11
CA TRP A 16 -5.01 -6.52 6.07
C TRP A 16 -5.05 -7.94 5.55
N ASP A 17 -6.21 -8.61 5.66
CA ASP A 17 -6.40 -9.91 5.04
C ASP A 17 -6.21 -9.79 3.51
N GLY A 18 -5.29 -10.58 2.97
CA GLY A 18 -4.95 -10.53 1.54
C GLY A 18 -4.15 -9.34 1.08
N VAL A 19 -3.57 -8.55 1.99
CA VAL A 19 -2.82 -7.34 1.68
C VAL A 19 -1.45 -7.39 2.34
N LEU A 20 -0.40 -7.45 1.50
CA LEU A 20 0.98 -7.51 1.95
C LEU A 20 1.72 -6.23 1.57
N ALA A 21 2.43 -5.63 2.51
CA ALA A 21 3.24 -4.43 2.28
C ALA A 21 4.71 -4.72 2.54
N ARG A 22 5.55 -4.23 1.64
CA ARG A 22 7.00 -4.14 1.84
C ARG A 22 7.35 -2.69 2.04
N LEU A 23 8.01 -2.39 3.17
CA LEU A 23 8.23 -1.02 3.60
C LEU A 23 9.67 -0.60 3.39
N VAL A 24 9.85 0.58 2.80
CA VAL A 24 11.11 1.31 2.84
C VAL A 24 10.89 2.45 3.84
N GLU A 25 11.57 2.37 4.97
CA GLU A 25 11.29 3.24 6.11
C GLU A 25 12.29 4.37 6.19
N GLY A 26 11.82 5.60 6.07
CA GLY A 26 12.60 6.81 6.31
C GLY A 26 12.31 7.41 7.68
N THR A 27 12.99 8.48 8.03
CA THR A 27 12.74 9.20 9.27
C THR A 27 11.51 10.10 9.17
N GLY A 28 11.21 10.61 7.97
CA GLY A 28 10.08 11.53 7.74
C GLY A 28 8.91 10.91 7.00
N LEU A 29 9.08 9.74 6.40
CA LEU A 29 8.03 9.09 5.63
C LEU A 29 8.28 7.59 5.50
N THR A 30 7.22 6.87 5.15
CA THR A 30 7.28 5.46 4.77
C THR A 30 6.89 5.33 3.31
N LEU A 31 7.69 4.63 2.52
CA LEU A 31 7.33 4.19 1.18
C LEU A 31 6.94 2.71 1.24
N ALA A 32 5.83 2.35 0.62
CA ALA A 32 5.33 0.97 0.62
C ALA A 32 5.06 0.50 -0.79
N VAL A 33 5.44 -0.73 -1.09
CA VAL A 33 4.95 -1.46 -2.25
C VAL A 33 3.98 -2.51 -1.72
N VAL A 34 2.73 -2.44 -2.15
CA VAL A 34 1.63 -3.20 -1.57
C VAL A 34 1.05 -4.13 -2.63
N GLU A 35 0.96 -5.42 -2.28
CA GLU A 35 0.31 -6.45 -3.09
C GLU A 35 -1.03 -6.77 -2.48
N ILE A 36 -2.09 -6.68 -3.29
CA ILE A 36 -3.45 -6.94 -2.85
C ILE A 36 -4.03 -8.06 -3.70
N GLU A 37 -4.54 -9.10 -3.03
CA GLU A 37 -5.15 -10.25 -3.70
C GLU A 37 -6.42 -9.85 -4.47
N PRO A 38 -6.76 -10.60 -5.54
CA PRO A 38 -7.99 -10.36 -6.30
C PRO A 38 -9.23 -10.30 -5.42
N GLY A 39 -10.11 -9.34 -5.71
CA GLY A 39 -11.42 -9.24 -5.07
C GLY A 39 -11.40 -8.84 -3.61
N ARG A 40 -10.27 -8.47 -3.06
CA ARG A 40 -10.19 -8.04 -1.66
C ARG A 40 -10.69 -6.62 -1.50
N ARG A 41 -11.15 -6.34 -0.29
CA ARG A 41 -11.53 -4.99 0.13
C ARG A 41 -10.68 -4.58 1.33
N VAL A 42 -10.07 -3.40 1.25
CA VAL A 42 -9.56 -2.71 2.43
C VAL A 42 -10.72 -1.88 2.96
N PRO A 43 -11.24 -2.19 4.18
CA PRO A 43 -12.43 -1.53 4.69
C PRO A 43 -12.19 -0.06 4.98
N GLU A 44 -13.27 0.71 5.10
CA GLU A 44 -13.18 2.13 5.40
C GLU A 44 -12.44 2.37 6.71
N HIS A 45 -11.46 3.27 6.66
CA HIS A 45 -10.62 3.60 7.79
C HIS A 45 -10.06 5.01 7.64
N THR A 46 -9.46 5.50 8.70
CA THR A 46 -8.73 6.76 8.73
C THR A 46 -7.36 6.53 9.36
N HIS A 47 -6.45 7.42 9.09
CA HIS A 47 -5.14 7.47 9.76
C HIS A 47 -4.61 8.91 9.76
N PRO A 48 -3.70 9.24 10.70
CA PRO A 48 -3.16 10.59 10.80
C PRO A 48 -2.17 10.97 9.70
N ASN A 49 -1.73 9.98 8.91
CA ASN A 49 -0.75 10.19 7.84
C ASN A 49 -1.43 10.78 6.61
N GLU A 50 -0.73 11.68 5.91
CA GLU A 50 -1.03 11.93 4.51
C GLU A 50 -0.60 10.72 3.69
N GLN A 51 -1.38 10.35 2.67
CA GLN A 51 -1.10 9.20 1.82
C GLN A 51 -1.12 9.63 0.37
N LEU A 52 -0.05 9.27 -0.35
CA LEU A 52 0.03 9.41 -1.81
C LEU A 52 0.27 8.04 -2.40
N GLY A 53 -0.21 7.81 -3.61
CA GLY A 53 0.07 6.54 -4.26
C GLY A 53 -0.36 6.48 -5.71
N PHE A 54 0.02 5.40 -6.36
CA PHE A 54 -0.42 5.09 -7.71
C PHE A 54 -0.43 3.59 -7.95
N VAL A 55 -1.22 3.17 -8.94
CA VAL A 55 -1.31 1.77 -9.35
C VAL A 55 -0.13 1.42 -10.25
N ILE A 56 0.57 0.32 -9.93
CA ILE A 56 1.61 -0.27 -10.78
C ILE A 56 0.99 -1.30 -11.73
N GLN A 57 0.20 -2.23 -11.18
CA GLN A 57 -0.48 -3.29 -11.94
C GLN A 57 -1.87 -3.52 -11.38
N GLY A 58 -2.76 -4.03 -12.23
CA GLY A 58 -4.12 -4.35 -11.82
C GLY A 58 -5.00 -3.12 -11.77
N SER A 59 -6.04 -3.17 -10.94
CA SER A 59 -7.00 -2.07 -10.80
C SER A 59 -7.54 -1.98 -9.39
N VAL A 60 -7.88 -0.76 -9.00
CA VAL A 60 -8.51 -0.48 -7.71
C VAL A 60 -9.69 0.45 -7.94
N THR A 61 -10.75 0.28 -7.15
CA THR A 61 -11.82 1.26 -7.05
C THR A 61 -11.70 1.91 -5.68
N PHE A 62 -11.20 3.13 -5.69
CA PHE A 62 -10.95 3.90 -4.48
C PHE A 62 -12.13 4.81 -4.18
N THR A 63 -12.54 4.84 -2.92
CA THR A 63 -13.48 5.83 -2.39
C THR A 63 -12.74 6.65 -1.34
N ILE A 64 -12.60 7.94 -1.60
CA ILE A 64 -11.91 8.89 -0.73
C ILE A 64 -12.89 10.01 -0.42
N GLY A 65 -13.32 10.10 0.84
CA GLY A 65 -14.40 11.00 1.18
C GLY A 65 -15.65 10.66 0.37
N SER A 66 -16.14 11.60 -0.44
CA SER A 66 -17.31 11.39 -1.30
C SER A 66 -16.97 11.05 -2.74
N GLU A 67 -15.69 10.95 -3.08
CA GLU A 67 -15.24 10.65 -4.45
C GLU A 67 -14.95 9.17 -4.63
N THR A 68 -15.54 8.55 -5.67
CA THR A 68 -15.26 7.15 -6.00
C THR A 68 -14.79 7.07 -7.45
N ARG A 69 -13.69 6.35 -7.67
CA ARG A 69 -13.14 6.19 -9.02
C ARG A 69 -12.39 4.86 -9.15
N THR A 70 -12.54 4.22 -10.32
CA THR A 70 -11.73 3.04 -10.68
C THR A 70 -10.48 3.50 -11.41
N LEU A 71 -9.32 3.01 -10.93
CA LEU A 71 -8.00 3.37 -11.42
C LEU A 71 -7.27 2.12 -11.90
N GLY A 72 -6.71 2.19 -13.09
CA GLY A 72 -5.75 1.23 -13.62
C GLY A 72 -4.31 1.73 -13.47
N PRO A 73 -3.33 1.04 -14.11
CA PRO A 73 -1.92 1.43 -14.02
C PRO A 73 -1.69 2.90 -14.36
N GLY A 74 -0.94 3.59 -13.49
CA GLY A 74 -0.70 5.04 -13.59
C GLY A 74 -1.76 5.90 -12.93
N GLY A 75 -2.92 5.35 -12.55
CA GLY A 75 -3.90 6.08 -11.75
C GLY A 75 -3.35 6.38 -10.36
N SER A 76 -3.61 7.57 -9.85
CA SER A 76 -3.00 8.05 -8.60
C SER A 76 -4.04 8.64 -7.65
N TRP A 77 -3.63 8.76 -6.38
CA TRP A 77 -4.45 9.36 -5.33
C TRP A 77 -3.61 10.17 -4.36
N GLN A 78 -4.29 11.12 -3.72
CA GLN A 78 -3.79 11.88 -2.59
C GLN A 78 -4.90 11.88 -1.53
N ILE A 79 -4.56 11.45 -0.33
CA ILE A 79 -5.48 11.38 0.80
C ILE A 79 -4.92 12.23 1.92
N SER A 80 -5.64 13.30 2.27
CA SER A 80 -5.25 14.16 3.39
C SER A 80 -5.46 13.41 4.71
N PRO A 81 -4.75 13.81 5.79
CA PRO A 81 -4.91 13.17 7.09
C PRO A 81 -6.36 13.10 7.54
N ALA A 82 -6.74 11.97 8.14
CA ALA A 82 -8.05 11.73 8.74
C ALA A 82 -9.24 11.71 7.78
N ILE A 83 -9.02 11.69 6.47
CA ILE A 83 -10.13 11.54 5.50
C ILE A 83 -10.48 10.06 5.39
N PRO A 84 -11.76 9.67 5.60
CA PRO A 84 -12.18 8.27 5.46
C PRO A 84 -11.99 7.78 4.02
N HIS A 85 -11.47 6.57 3.88
CA HIS A 85 -11.27 5.96 2.58
C HIS A 85 -11.33 4.45 2.66
N HIS A 86 -11.71 3.83 1.55
CA HIS A 86 -11.64 2.39 1.36
C HIS A 86 -11.30 2.07 -0.08
N VAL A 87 -10.91 0.82 -0.33
CA VAL A 87 -10.57 0.40 -1.68
C VAL A 87 -11.10 -1.01 -1.95
N ASP A 88 -11.68 -1.20 -3.12
CA ASP A 88 -12.05 -2.49 -3.66
C ASP A 88 -11.08 -2.83 -4.78
N VAL A 89 -10.54 -4.05 -4.76
CA VAL A 89 -9.54 -4.49 -5.73
C VAL A 89 -10.20 -5.33 -6.81
N GLY A 90 -9.80 -5.10 -8.06
CA GLY A 90 -10.36 -5.80 -9.20
C GLY A 90 -10.01 -7.28 -9.28
N PRO A 91 -10.50 -7.99 -10.30
CA PRO A 91 -10.40 -9.44 -10.39
C PRO A 91 -8.99 -9.97 -10.60
N ASP A 92 -8.06 -9.12 -11.04
CA ASP A 92 -6.66 -9.50 -11.24
C ASP A 92 -5.77 -9.13 -10.07
N GLY A 93 -6.35 -8.61 -8.98
CA GLY A 93 -5.56 -8.05 -7.88
C GLY A 93 -4.98 -6.69 -8.24
N ALA A 94 -4.09 -6.20 -7.39
CA ALA A 94 -3.38 -4.95 -7.64
C ALA A 94 -2.03 -4.92 -6.96
N ILE A 95 -1.11 -4.19 -7.57
CA ILE A 95 0.16 -3.80 -6.96
C ILE A 95 0.19 -2.29 -7.01
N VAL A 96 0.39 -1.66 -5.85
CA VAL A 96 0.40 -0.21 -5.72
C VAL A 96 1.66 0.25 -4.99
N ALA A 97 2.11 1.46 -5.31
CA ALA A 97 3.16 2.13 -4.57
C ALA A 97 2.53 3.27 -3.79
N GLU A 98 2.87 3.37 -2.50
CA GLU A 98 2.29 4.37 -1.61
C GLU A 98 3.35 5.02 -0.76
N ALA A 99 3.16 6.30 -0.44
CA ALA A 99 4.00 7.05 0.49
C ALA A 99 3.12 7.62 1.59
N TYR A 100 3.62 7.57 2.83
CA TYR A 100 2.92 8.05 4.02
C TYR A 100 3.82 8.97 4.81
N ALA A 101 3.30 10.12 5.23
CA ALA A 101 4.00 11.04 6.12
C ALA A 101 3.02 11.56 7.19
N PRO A 102 3.38 11.52 8.48
CA PRO A 102 4.58 10.90 9.07
C PRO A 102 4.63 9.39 8.84
N PRO A 103 5.76 8.73 9.19
CA PRO A 103 5.92 7.29 8.96
C PRO A 103 4.83 6.43 9.57
N ARG A 104 4.56 5.28 8.93
CA ARG A 104 3.59 4.27 9.40
C ARG A 104 4.20 3.42 10.50
N THR A 105 4.31 3.97 11.69
CA THR A 105 4.85 3.25 12.86
C THR A 105 3.98 2.06 13.26
N ASP A 106 2.68 2.13 13.02
CA ASP A 106 1.76 1.01 13.23
C ASP A 106 2.11 -0.20 12.36
N TRP A 107 2.45 0.04 11.08
CA TRP A 107 2.88 -1.03 10.18
C TRP A 107 4.28 -1.53 10.51
N ALA A 108 5.18 -0.61 10.88
CA ALA A 108 6.55 -0.97 11.26
C ALA A 108 6.59 -1.89 12.49
N ASN A 109 5.58 -1.81 13.35
CA ASN A 109 5.47 -2.63 14.56
C ASN A 109 4.82 -4.00 14.32
N LEU A 110 4.30 -4.27 13.12
CA LEU A 110 3.79 -5.58 12.77
C LEU A 110 4.96 -6.55 12.60
N ASN A 111 4.76 -7.81 13.01
CA ASN A 111 5.77 -8.84 12.80
C ASN A 111 5.95 -9.11 11.30
N PRO A 112 7.18 -9.02 10.77
CA PRO A 112 7.40 -9.35 9.37
C PRO A 112 7.22 -10.84 9.13
N LEU A 113 6.74 -11.18 7.94
CA LEU A 113 6.71 -12.55 7.44
C LEU A 113 8.07 -12.90 6.86
N ASP A 114 8.28 -14.17 6.49
CA ASP A 114 9.49 -14.58 5.80
C ASP A 114 9.62 -13.85 4.47
N THR A 115 10.86 -13.59 4.07
CA THR A 115 11.11 -13.01 2.75
C THR A 115 10.59 -13.94 1.66
N ALA A 116 10.04 -13.34 0.62
CA ALA A 116 9.48 -14.05 -0.51
C ALA A 116 9.64 -13.19 -1.77
N VAL A 117 9.63 -13.84 -2.93
CA VAL A 117 9.72 -13.12 -4.20
C VAL A 117 8.46 -12.26 -4.36
N PRO A 118 8.60 -10.93 -4.54
CA PRO A 118 7.45 -10.08 -4.77
C PRO A 118 6.87 -10.31 -6.17
N ARG A 119 5.60 -9.94 -6.34
CA ARG A 119 4.94 -10.03 -7.64
C ARG A 119 5.48 -9.00 -8.63
N TRP A 120 6.05 -7.93 -8.14
CA TRP A 120 6.64 -6.86 -8.94
C TRP A 120 7.97 -6.45 -8.31
N PRO A 121 9.02 -6.13 -9.10
CA PRO A 121 9.09 -6.26 -10.56
C PRO A 121 9.23 -7.72 -10.99
N ARG A 122 8.94 -7.99 -12.27
CA ARG A 122 9.08 -9.32 -12.88
C ARG A 122 10.19 -9.31 -13.91
#